data_5faf035428b310bf8c8e985271ee5188
#
_entry.id   5faf035428b310bf8c8e985271ee5188
#
_cell.length_a   1.000
_cell.length_b   1.000
_cell.length_c   1.000
_cell.angle_alpha   90.00
_cell.angle_beta   90.00
_cell.angle_gamma   90.00
#
_symmetry.space_group_name_H-M   'P 1'
#
loop_
_entity.id
_entity.type
_entity.pdbx_description
1 polymer ?
#
loop_
_entity_poly.entity_id
_entity_poly.type
_entity_poly.pdbx_seq_one_letter_code
_entity_poly.pdbx_strand_id
1 'polypeptide(L)'
;MALNPNTDFTAGAVLLASQQNRFPRGLMALVTNDTTDATITVEEVQLTATFTAVANRNYRIMYTEPQLGGSVATTCTARIRQTNITGTVLNSNTIGITSITLPFNSIVYSIAPIAAGSQTVVATLQYSAGTGTATRSATRLAYLTVEDLGPA
;
A
#
# COMPACT_ATOMS: atom_id res chain seq x y z
N MET A 1 7.34 17.44 5.61
CA MET A 1 5.96 17.90 5.87
C MET A 1 5.70 17.75 7.35
N ALA A 2 5.31 18.80 8.04
CA ALA A 2 4.99 18.72 9.47
C ALA A 2 3.53 18.29 9.61
N LEU A 3 3.28 17.27 10.41
CA LEU A 3 1.93 16.93 10.87
C LEU A 3 1.49 18.02 11.85
N ASN A 4 0.24 18.47 11.72
CA ASN A 4 -0.36 19.44 12.61
C ASN A 4 -1.34 18.74 13.58
N PRO A 5 -0.84 18.09 14.63
CA PRO A 5 -1.69 17.38 15.58
C PRO A 5 -2.59 18.37 16.33
N ASN A 6 -3.77 17.90 16.71
CA ASN A 6 -4.65 18.70 17.55
C ASN A 6 -4.19 18.64 19.00
N THR A 7 -3.59 19.72 19.49
CA THR A 7 -3.11 19.88 20.88
C THR A 7 -3.93 20.89 21.68
N ASP A 8 -4.99 21.45 21.11
CA ASP A 8 -5.77 22.58 21.66
C ASP A 8 -6.92 22.08 22.54
N PHE A 9 -6.65 21.12 23.44
CA PHE A 9 -7.64 20.64 24.39
C PHE A 9 -7.54 21.41 25.71
N THR A 10 -8.65 22.06 26.09
CA THR A 10 -8.82 22.64 27.44
C THR A 10 -9.81 21.77 28.21
N ALA A 11 -9.49 21.44 29.47
CA ALA A 11 -10.40 20.65 30.31
C ALA A 11 -11.77 21.34 30.42
N GLY A 12 -12.84 20.60 30.16
CA GLY A 12 -14.23 21.09 30.20
C GLY A 12 -14.70 21.85 28.96
N ALA A 13 -13.86 22.05 27.94
CA ALA A 13 -14.29 22.66 26.68
C ALA A 13 -15.07 21.68 25.80
N VAL A 14 -16.05 22.20 25.07
CA VAL A 14 -16.74 21.41 24.04
C VAL A 14 -15.82 21.21 22.82
N LEU A 15 -15.70 19.99 22.36
CA LEU A 15 -14.91 19.66 21.18
C LEU A 15 -15.55 20.26 19.92
N LEU A 16 -14.85 21.18 19.27
CA LEU A 16 -15.33 21.82 18.05
C LEU A 16 -15.18 20.90 16.83
N ALA A 17 -16.07 21.05 15.85
CA ALA A 17 -16.00 20.30 14.59
C ALA A 17 -14.65 20.50 13.86
N SER A 18 -14.06 21.71 13.94
CA SER A 18 -12.73 21.99 13.39
C SER A 18 -11.61 21.20 14.07
N GLN A 19 -11.73 20.96 15.37
CA GLN A 19 -10.79 20.12 16.13
C GLN A 19 -10.95 18.65 15.78
N GLN A 20 -12.19 18.16 15.64
CA GLN A 20 -12.47 16.79 15.22
C GLN A 20 -11.94 16.49 13.82
N ASN A 21 -12.04 17.46 12.89
CA ASN A 21 -11.55 17.31 11.53
C ASN A 21 -10.01 17.21 11.44
N ARG A 22 -9.28 17.51 12.52
CA ARG A 22 -7.83 17.36 12.61
C ARG A 22 -7.39 15.96 13.07
N PHE A 23 -8.32 15.10 13.49
CA PHE A 23 -7.98 13.74 13.85
C PHE A 23 -7.75 12.84 12.63
N PRO A 24 -6.84 11.86 12.72
CA PRO A 24 -6.78 10.76 11.78
C PRO A 24 -8.14 10.04 11.71
N ARG A 25 -8.58 9.67 10.51
CA ARG A 25 -9.79 8.86 10.33
C ARG A 25 -9.51 7.36 10.41
N GLY A 26 -8.21 6.99 10.45
CA GLY A 26 -7.77 5.62 10.54
C GLY A 26 -7.89 4.85 9.22
N LEU A 27 -8.26 3.56 9.30
CA LEU A 27 -8.30 2.67 8.15
C LEU A 27 -9.43 3.06 7.18
N MET A 28 -9.06 3.43 5.95
CA MET A 28 -9.97 3.83 4.88
C MET A 28 -10.25 2.70 3.89
N ALA A 29 -9.29 1.80 3.69
CA ALA A 29 -9.44 0.60 2.89
C ALA A 29 -8.49 -0.50 3.36
N LEU A 30 -8.97 -1.73 3.32
CA LEU A 30 -8.19 -2.96 3.51
C LEU A 30 -8.61 -3.95 2.44
N VAL A 31 -7.65 -4.38 1.62
CA VAL A 31 -7.85 -5.44 0.63
C VAL A 31 -6.85 -6.54 0.90
N THR A 32 -7.31 -7.77 0.86
CA THR A 32 -6.49 -8.97 1.09
C THR A 32 -6.62 -9.95 -0.07
N ASN A 33 -5.58 -10.78 -0.28
CA ASN A 33 -5.61 -11.88 -1.23
C ASN A 33 -4.87 -13.09 -0.62
N ASP A 34 -5.50 -14.25 -0.65
CA ASP A 34 -4.95 -15.53 -0.18
C ASP A 34 -4.55 -16.47 -1.33
N THR A 35 -4.81 -16.06 -2.57
CA THR A 35 -4.54 -16.88 -3.75
C THR A 35 -3.11 -16.67 -4.24
N THR A 36 -2.35 -17.77 -4.32
CA THR A 36 -1.00 -17.77 -4.91
C THR A 36 -1.05 -17.39 -6.39
N ASP A 37 -0.15 -16.49 -6.78
CA ASP A 37 0.14 -16.19 -8.17
C ASP A 37 1.54 -16.69 -8.50
N ALA A 38 1.64 -17.66 -9.41
CA ALA A 38 2.89 -18.32 -9.81
C ALA A 38 3.27 -18.02 -11.27
N THR A 39 2.69 -16.99 -11.87
CA THR A 39 2.80 -16.72 -13.31
C THR A 39 3.35 -15.34 -13.66
N ILE A 40 3.91 -14.61 -12.68
CA ILE A 40 4.37 -13.23 -12.83
C ILE A 40 5.57 -13.15 -13.76
N THR A 41 5.36 -12.72 -15.01
CA THR A 41 6.41 -12.56 -16.04
C THR A 41 6.59 -11.11 -16.49
N VAL A 42 5.58 -10.28 -16.28
CA VAL A 42 5.56 -8.83 -16.57
C VAL A 42 5.04 -8.10 -15.34
N GLU A 43 5.02 -6.78 -15.37
CA GLU A 43 4.35 -6.04 -14.29
C GLU A 43 2.84 -6.31 -14.32
N GLU A 44 2.28 -6.76 -13.20
CA GLU A 44 0.87 -7.05 -13.05
C GLU A 44 0.31 -6.62 -11.70
N VAL A 45 -1.01 -6.34 -11.68
CA VAL A 45 -1.72 -5.89 -10.49
C VAL A 45 -1.99 -7.08 -9.58
N GLN A 46 -1.61 -6.97 -8.33
CA GLN A 46 -1.81 -7.97 -7.29
C GLN A 46 -3.00 -7.64 -6.39
N LEU A 47 -3.19 -6.36 -6.08
CA LEU A 47 -4.28 -5.85 -5.23
C LEU A 47 -4.73 -4.48 -5.72
N THR A 48 -6.03 -4.19 -5.57
CA THR A 48 -6.63 -2.90 -5.91
C THR A 48 -7.48 -2.42 -4.74
N ALA A 49 -7.23 -1.22 -4.24
CA ALA A 49 -8.03 -0.58 -3.20
C ALA A 49 -8.64 0.71 -3.70
N THR A 50 -9.94 0.91 -3.41
CA THR A 50 -10.67 2.15 -3.70
C THR A 50 -11.18 2.74 -2.39
N PHE A 51 -11.06 4.07 -2.25
CA PHE A 51 -11.49 4.81 -1.06
C PHE A 51 -11.86 6.25 -1.43
N THR A 52 -12.56 6.94 -0.53
CA THR A 52 -12.89 8.36 -0.70
C THR A 52 -11.87 9.21 0.05
N ALA A 53 -11.02 9.91 -0.70
CA ALA A 53 -10.05 10.85 -0.15
C ALA A 53 -10.68 12.22 0.15
N VAL A 54 -10.15 12.91 1.16
CA VAL A 54 -10.49 14.29 1.51
C VAL A 54 -9.28 15.16 1.24
N ALA A 55 -9.52 16.38 0.74
CA ALA A 55 -8.46 17.34 0.44
C ALA A 55 -7.61 17.67 1.67
N ASN A 56 -6.35 18.00 1.46
CA ASN A 56 -5.39 18.43 2.48
C ASN A 56 -5.21 17.43 3.63
N ARG A 57 -5.21 16.13 3.30
CA ARG A 57 -4.93 15.07 4.27
C ARG A 57 -3.82 14.15 3.77
N ASN A 58 -3.06 13.61 4.71
CA ASN A 58 -2.03 12.62 4.45
C ASN A 58 -2.61 11.21 4.53
N TYR A 59 -2.24 10.36 3.58
CA TYR A 59 -2.63 8.97 3.55
C TYR A 59 -1.40 8.07 3.56
N ARG A 60 -1.38 7.09 4.45
CA ARG A 60 -0.42 6.00 4.42
C ARG A 60 -1.00 4.85 3.61
N ILE A 61 -0.28 4.45 2.56
CA ILE A 61 -0.64 3.31 1.74
C ILE A 61 0.46 2.27 1.94
N MET A 62 0.09 1.06 2.33
CA MET A 62 1.04 0.00 2.60
C MET A 62 0.63 -1.27 1.86
N TYR A 63 1.60 -1.83 1.15
CA TYR A 63 1.47 -3.12 0.49
C TYR A 63 2.45 -4.12 1.10
N THR A 64 1.96 -5.31 1.41
CA THR A 64 2.75 -6.42 1.97
C THR A 64 2.45 -7.70 1.22
N GLU A 65 3.51 -8.37 0.77
CA GLU A 65 3.46 -9.75 0.29
C GLU A 65 4.06 -10.69 1.33
N PRO A 66 3.39 -11.79 1.66
CA PRO A 66 3.89 -12.71 2.69
C PRO A 66 5.10 -13.50 2.23
N GLN A 67 5.22 -13.79 0.92
CA GLN A 67 6.31 -14.62 0.40
C GLN A 67 6.48 -14.41 -1.09
N LEU A 68 7.71 -14.12 -1.53
CA LEU A 68 8.09 -13.99 -2.92
C LEU A 68 9.15 -15.03 -3.29
N GLY A 69 9.05 -15.59 -4.47
CA GLY A 69 10.00 -16.54 -5.04
C GLY A 69 10.12 -16.33 -6.55
N GLY A 70 11.00 -17.08 -7.19
CA GLY A 70 11.18 -17.02 -8.64
C GLY A 70 11.76 -18.30 -9.21
N SER A 71 11.55 -18.55 -10.48
CA SER A 71 12.09 -19.72 -11.18
C SER A 71 13.61 -19.65 -11.41
N VAL A 72 14.19 -18.47 -11.29
CA VAL A 72 15.62 -18.18 -11.39
C VAL A 72 16.02 -17.09 -10.40
N ALA A 73 17.34 -16.94 -10.15
CA ALA A 73 17.83 -15.79 -9.42
C ALA A 73 17.53 -14.50 -10.23
N THR A 74 16.86 -13.54 -9.61
CA THR A 74 16.29 -12.36 -10.28
C THR A 74 16.08 -11.21 -9.28
N THR A 75 15.47 -10.13 -9.73
CA THR A 75 14.94 -9.09 -8.82
C THR A 75 13.43 -8.99 -8.98
N CYS A 76 12.75 -8.80 -7.86
CA CYS A 76 11.33 -8.47 -7.82
C CYS A 76 11.18 -7.00 -7.44
N THR A 77 10.47 -6.22 -8.24
CA THR A 77 10.10 -4.85 -7.93
C THR A 77 8.61 -4.81 -7.58
N ALA A 78 8.33 -4.43 -6.33
CA ALA A 78 6.98 -4.14 -5.85
C ALA A 78 6.72 -2.64 -5.97
N ARG A 79 5.52 -2.23 -6.42
CA ARG A 79 5.12 -0.81 -6.53
C ARG A 79 3.74 -0.59 -5.98
N ILE A 80 3.53 0.62 -5.47
CA ILE A 80 2.21 1.20 -5.26
C ILE A 80 2.00 2.26 -6.33
N ARG A 81 0.93 2.13 -7.11
CA ARG A 81 0.59 3.06 -8.18
C ARG A 81 -0.78 3.68 -7.95
N GLN A 82 -0.96 4.89 -8.45
CA GLN A 82 -2.25 5.57 -8.47
C GLN A 82 -3.08 5.09 -9.68
N THR A 83 -4.34 4.85 -9.48
CA THR A 83 -5.36 4.51 -10.47
C THR A 83 -5.25 3.11 -11.07
N ASN A 84 -4.13 2.77 -11.72
CA ASN A 84 -3.95 1.51 -12.44
C ASN A 84 -2.46 1.19 -12.68
N ILE A 85 -2.17 0.12 -13.42
CA ILE A 85 -0.81 -0.36 -13.71
C ILE A 85 0.07 0.65 -14.48
N THR A 86 -0.53 1.56 -15.22
CA THR A 86 0.18 2.63 -15.95
C THR A 86 0.19 3.97 -15.20
N GLY A 87 -0.47 4.01 -14.05
CA GLY A 87 -0.59 5.22 -13.23
C GLY A 87 0.74 5.62 -12.56
N THR A 88 0.74 6.81 -11.98
CA THR A 88 1.91 7.35 -11.27
C THR A 88 2.38 6.40 -10.18
N VAL A 89 3.67 6.09 -10.15
CA VAL A 89 4.30 5.34 -9.06
C VAL A 89 4.37 6.23 -7.84
N LEU A 90 3.68 5.83 -6.77
CA LEU A 90 3.71 6.51 -5.48
C LEU A 90 4.93 6.07 -4.66
N ASN A 91 5.24 4.78 -4.71
CA ASN A 91 6.43 4.20 -4.10
C ASN A 91 6.82 2.89 -4.78
N SER A 92 8.10 2.51 -4.67
CA SER A 92 8.61 1.23 -5.17
C SER A 92 9.72 0.69 -4.27
N ASN A 93 9.81 -0.64 -4.22
CA ASN A 93 10.90 -1.35 -3.57
C ASN A 93 11.35 -2.52 -4.43
N THR A 94 12.67 -2.72 -4.56
CA THR A 94 13.26 -3.82 -5.34
C THR A 94 13.99 -4.77 -4.40
N ILE A 95 13.70 -6.05 -4.53
CA ILE A 95 14.22 -7.12 -3.68
C ILE A 95 14.94 -8.13 -4.56
N GLY A 96 16.15 -8.53 -4.14
CA GLY A 96 16.88 -9.62 -4.77
C GLY A 96 16.26 -10.97 -4.42
N ILE A 97 15.91 -11.75 -5.42
CA ILE A 97 15.47 -13.13 -5.31
C ILE A 97 16.69 -14.01 -5.62
N THR A 98 17.34 -14.51 -4.58
CA THR A 98 18.62 -15.25 -4.71
C THR A 98 18.45 -16.75 -4.88
N SER A 99 17.26 -17.27 -4.57
CA SER A 99 16.94 -18.71 -4.68
C SER A 99 15.47 -18.91 -4.99
N ILE A 100 15.18 -19.93 -5.79
CA ILE A 100 13.81 -20.36 -6.12
C ILE A 100 13.07 -20.97 -4.91
N THR A 101 13.78 -21.32 -3.86
CA THR A 101 13.23 -22.06 -2.71
C THR A 101 13.12 -21.23 -1.44
N LEU A 102 13.75 -20.04 -1.38
CA LEU A 102 13.72 -19.20 -0.20
C LEU A 102 12.57 -18.18 -0.28
N PRO A 103 11.71 -18.12 0.75
CA PRO A 103 10.64 -17.14 0.82
C PRO A 103 11.21 -15.76 1.15
N PHE A 104 10.56 -14.72 0.61
CA PHE A 104 10.84 -13.32 0.91
C PHE A 104 9.55 -12.58 1.23
N ASN A 105 9.64 -11.64 2.14
CA ASN A 105 8.60 -10.65 2.37
C ASN A 105 8.96 -9.37 1.64
N SER A 106 7.97 -8.71 1.02
CA SER A 106 8.12 -7.38 0.46
C SER A 106 7.11 -6.44 1.12
N ILE A 107 7.58 -5.29 1.56
CA ILE A 107 6.73 -4.23 2.08
C ILE A 107 7.02 -2.98 1.27
N VAL A 108 5.98 -2.44 0.66
CA VAL A 108 6.04 -1.15 -0.05
C VAL A 108 5.16 -0.18 0.71
N TYR A 109 5.72 0.98 1.02
CA TYR A 109 5.08 1.98 1.86
C TYR A 109 5.15 3.36 1.18
N SER A 110 4.04 4.06 1.20
CA SER A 110 3.97 5.42 0.66
C SER A 110 3.18 6.32 1.61
N ILE A 111 3.63 7.56 1.75
CA ILE A 111 2.86 8.67 2.33
C ILE A 111 2.70 9.70 1.21
N ALA A 112 1.46 10.01 0.85
CA ALA A 112 1.19 10.97 -0.21
C ALA A 112 -0.06 11.78 0.11
N PRO A 113 -0.07 13.09 -0.10
CA PRO A 113 -1.31 13.83 -0.24
C PRO A 113 -1.96 13.37 -1.55
N ILE A 114 -3.21 12.94 -1.48
CA ILE A 114 -4.00 12.48 -2.62
C ILE A 114 -5.14 13.47 -2.84
N ALA A 115 -5.52 13.71 -4.10
CA ALA A 115 -6.63 14.58 -4.45
C ALA A 115 -7.94 14.09 -3.81
N ALA A 116 -8.84 15.03 -3.47
CA ALA A 116 -10.14 14.69 -2.92
C ALA A 116 -11.01 13.89 -3.91
N GLY A 117 -11.94 13.10 -3.39
CA GLY A 117 -12.88 12.30 -4.14
C GLY A 117 -12.53 10.82 -4.17
N SER A 118 -13.19 10.06 -5.03
CA SER A 118 -12.92 8.62 -5.19
C SER A 118 -11.53 8.41 -5.77
N GLN A 119 -10.71 7.65 -5.06
CA GLN A 119 -9.34 7.34 -5.42
C GLN A 119 -9.14 5.83 -5.48
N THR A 120 -8.37 5.37 -6.45
CA THR A 120 -7.94 3.99 -6.58
C THR A 120 -6.43 3.92 -6.50
N VAL A 121 -5.92 2.96 -5.75
CA VAL A 121 -4.50 2.60 -5.70
C VAL A 121 -4.35 1.12 -5.99
N VAL A 122 -3.28 0.77 -6.68
CA VAL A 122 -2.97 -0.62 -7.01
C VAL A 122 -1.57 -0.97 -6.51
N ALA A 123 -1.44 -2.20 -6.02
CA ALA A 123 -0.15 -2.82 -5.73
C ALA A 123 0.23 -3.73 -6.90
N THR A 124 1.47 -3.61 -7.39
CA THR A 124 1.97 -4.38 -8.52
C THR A 124 3.27 -5.09 -8.17
N LEU A 125 3.52 -6.21 -8.84
CA LEU A 125 4.80 -6.93 -8.84
C LEU A 125 5.34 -7.06 -10.25
N GLN A 126 6.66 -7.00 -10.38
CA GLN A 126 7.40 -7.22 -11.62
C GLN A 126 8.70 -7.95 -11.34
N TYR A 127 8.99 -8.98 -12.11
CA TYR A 127 10.27 -9.67 -12.08
C TYR A 127 11.14 -9.26 -13.26
N SER A 128 12.47 -9.16 -13.05
CA SER A 128 13.40 -8.75 -14.11
C SER A 128 13.77 -9.92 -15.03
N ALA A 129 13.63 -11.18 -14.58
CA ALA A 129 13.87 -12.37 -15.38
C ALA A 129 13.13 -13.58 -14.79
N GLY A 130 12.86 -14.58 -15.65
CA GLY A 130 12.17 -15.79 -15.28
C GLY A 130 10.69 -15.56 -14.93
N THR A 131 10.10 -16.50 -14.21
CA THR A 131 8.72 -16.44 -13.72
C THR A 131 8.75 -16.24 -12.21
N GLY A 132 8.07 -15.20 -11.76
CA GLY A 132 7.91 -14.90 -10.34
C GLY A 132 6.73 -15.62 -9.71
N THR A 133 6.80 -15.81 -8.40
CA THR A 133 5.74 -16.39 -7.60
C THR A 133 5.50 -15.53 -6.35
N ALA A 134 4.25 -15.14 -6.12
CA ALA A 134 3.75 -14.58 -4.88
C ALA A 134 2.94 -15.67 -4.16
N THR A 135 3.56 -16.30 -3.14
CA THR A 135 2.96 -17.43 -2.44
C THR A 135 2.10 -16.94 -1.29
N ARG A 136 0.81 -17.25 -1.33
CA ARG A 136 -0.21 -16.83 -0.36
C ARG A 136 -1.02 -18.02 0.11
N SER A 137 -1.72 -17.87 1.23
CA SER A 137 -2.67 -18.86 1.76
C SER A 137 -3.63 -18.17 2.74
N ALA A 138 -4.66 -18.87 3.21
CA ALA A 138 -5.61 -18.36 4.19
C ALA A 138 -4.96 -17.87 5.50
N THR A 139 -3.75 -18.34 5.83
CA THR A 139 -2.97 -17.90 7.01
C THR A 139 -1.82 -16.96 6.67
N ARG A 140 -1.55 -16.72 5.38
CA ARG A 140 -0.50 -15.83 4.86
C ARG A 140 -1.07 -15.00 3.71
N LEU A 141 -1.70 -13.91 4.08
CA LEU A 141 -2.40 -13.01 3.15
C LEU A 141 -1.45 -11.93 2.62
N ALA A 142 -1.63 -11.55 1.37
CA ALA A 142 -1.19 -10.25 0.89
C ALA A 142 -2.15 -9.16 1.38
N TYR A 143 -1.65 -7.96 1.65
CA TYR A 143 -2.44 -6.82 2.16
C TYR A 143 -2.12 -5.56 1.37
N LEU A 144 -3.18 -4.81 1.04
CA LEU A 144 -3.08 -3.42 0.61
C LEU A 144 -3.99 -2.60 1.53
N THR A 145 -3.39 -1.71 2.31
CA THR A 145 -4.10 -0.85 3.25
C THR A 145 -3.96 0.61 2.87
N VAL A 146 -4.99 1.37 3.16
CA VAL A 146 -4.99 2.84 3.08
C VAL A 146 -5.46 3.38 4.41
N GLU A 147 -4.66 4.25 5.03
CA GLU A 147 -4.96 4.88 6.31
C GLU A 147 -4.88 6.39 6.18
N ASP A 148 -5.85 7.09 6.74
CA ASP A 148 -5.86 8.53 6.90
C ASP A 148 -5.09 8.91 8.15
N LEU A 149 -3.99 9.64 8.01
CA LEU A 149 -3.09 10.07 9.09
C LEU A 149 -3.43 11.45 9.64
N GLY A 150 -4.43 12.13 9.11
CA GLY A 150 -4.80 13.48 9.50
C GLY A 150 -4.42 14.54 8.46
N PRO A 151 -4.59 15.82 8.83
CA PRO A 151 -4.29 16.95 7.94
C PRO A 151 -2.84 16.96 7.47
N ALA A 152 -2.65 17.43 6.21
CA ALA A 152 -1.35 17.64 5.58
C ALA A 152 -0.74 18.97 6.02
#